data_c498091a6e14f7b3cd2643d430c41949
#
_entry.id   c498091a6e14f7b3cd2643d430c41949
#
_cell.length_a   1.000
_cell.length_b   1.000
_cell.length_c   1.000
_cell.angle_alpha   90.00
_cell.angle_beta   90.00
_cell.angle_gamma   90.00
#
_symmetry.space_group_name_H-M   'P 1'
#
loop_
_entity.id
_entity.type
_entity.pdbx_description
1 polymer ?
#
loop_
_entity_poly.entity_id
_entity_poly.type
_entity_poly.pdbx_seq_one_letter_code
_entity_poly.pdbx_strand_id
1 'polypeptide(L)'
;MASAVQLLLLRLPLAAVFPPKPVTTKTLAVAGMSKAEAAAAGDAAKPDPEMGVAGEKEVVAEKAPARRKVAAEEEDPRLRWAFVRKVYCILALQFAVTAAIAVVAWAVRPIPRFFAAGSLASWLVYLAILLCPFIVLWPMLKYREKHPVNLLLLGLFTLCESLTIAVCSSTFLGKVVLQAAILTAVAVICLTIFTFWAAHRGHDFTFMYPFLAASLLVLLAYLIIQICFPLGRAGMTIYGCLATVLFSAFIVFDTNQLIKRHTYNEYVIATISLYLDVINLFMAQLSFSI
;
A
#
# COMPACT_ATOMS: atom_id res chain seq x y z
N MET A 1 7.53 19.76 -5.19
CA MET A 1 7.39 19.68 -3.72
C MET A 1 5.97 19.43 -3.25
N ALA A 2 4.98 20.28 -3.60
CA ALA A 2 3.59 20.08 -3.14
C ALA A 2 3.02 18.70 -3.45
N SER A 3 3.22 18.13 -4.64
CA SER A 3 2.80 16.78 -5.00
C SER A 3 3.47 15.70 -4.16
N ALA A 4 4.74 15.88 -3.79
CA ALA A 4 5.43 14.93 -2.92
C ALA A 4 4.85 14.96 -1.50
N VAL A 5 4.55 16.15 -0.97
CA VAL A 5 3.84 16.29 0.32
C VAL A 5 2.46 15.65 0.27
N GLN A 6 1.71 15.88 -0.81
CA GLN A 6 0.40 15.27 -1.02
C GLN A 6 0.48 13.73 -0.96
N LEU A 7 1.36 13.12 -1.74
CA LEU A 7 1.51 11.67 -1.81
C LEU A 7 1.92 11.06 -0.46
N LEU A 8 2.81 11.74 0.28
CA LEU A 8 3.17 11.35 1.65
C LEU A 8 1.98 11.45 2.61
N LEU A 9 1.21 12.55 2.54
CA LEU A 9 0.03 12.75 3.37
C LEU A 9 -1.06 11.72 3.06
N LEU A 10 -1.23 11.29 1.80
CA LEU A 10 -2.17 10.22 1.42
C LEU A 10 -1.73 8.85 1.98
N ARG A 11 -0.44 8.64 2.13
CA ARG A 11 0.09 7.38 2.68
C ARG A 11 -0.09 7.27 4.20
N LEU A 12 -0.05 8.39 4.94
CA LEU A 12 -0.18 8.42 6.39
C LEU A 12 -1.49 7.79 6.92
N PRO A 13 -2.70 8.17 6.44
CA PRO A 13 -3.94 7.56 6.94
C PRO A 13 -4.02 6.06 6.62
N LEU A 14 -3.46 5.61 5.50
CA LEU A 14 -3.40 4.18 5.19
C LEU A 14 -2.50 3.44 6.18
N ALA A 15 -1.35 4.00 6.51
CA ALA A 15 -0.45 3.42 7.52
C ALA A 15 -1.07 3.45 8.93
N ALA A 16 -1.82 4.50 9.29
CA ALA A 16 -2.42 4.64 10.62
C ALA A 16 -3.68 3.78 10.80
N VAL A 17 -4.53 3.68 9.77
CA VAL A 17 -5.82 2.96 9.83
C VAL A 17 -5.61 1.43 9.71
N PHE A 18 -4.51 1.01 9.09
CA PHE A 18 -4.19 -0.41 8.86
C PHE A 18 -2.82 -0.79 9.42
N PRO A 19 -2.65 -0.71 10.76
CA PRO A 19 -1.46 -1.31 11.35
C PRO A 19 -1.43 -2.81 11.03
N PRO A 20 -0.27 -3.40 10.82
CA PRO A 20 -0.17 -4.84 10.56
C PRO A 20 -0.82 -5.59 11.72
N LYS A 21 -1.74 -6.51 11.41
CA LYS A 21 -2.36 -7.37 12.42
C LYS A 21 -1.24 -8.06 13.21
N PRO A 22 -1.24 -7.98 14.56
CA PRO A 22 -0.20 -8.62 15.35
C PRO A 22 -0.19 -10.13 15.05
N VAL A 23 1.01 -10.69 14.96
CA VAL A 23 1.17 -12.15 14.91
C VAL A 23 0.57 -12.68 16.21
N THR A 24 -0.57 -13.36 16.11
CA THR A 24 -1.17 -13.97 17.29
C THR A 24 -0.19 -15.05 17.76
N THR A 25 0.40 -14.87 18.93
CA THR A 25 1.37 -15.77 19.58
C THR A 25 0.87 -17.21 19.70
N LYS A 26 -0.43 -17.45 19.42
CA LYS A 26 -1.03 -18.78 19.34
C LYS A 26 -0.44 -19.66 18.22
N THR A 27 0.04 -19.09 17.13
CA THR A 27 0.62 -19.89 16.02
C THR A 27 2.02 -20.41 16.36
N LEU A 28 2.77 -19.66 17.17
CA LEU A 28 4.07 -20.12 17.67
C LEU A 28 3.94 -21.14 18.83
N ALA A 29 2.89 -20.99 19.66
CA ALA A 29 2.61 -21.95 20.73
C ALA A 29 2.16 -23.31 20.18
N VAL A 30 1.34 -23.34 19.13
CA VAL A 30 0.86 -24.59 18.51
C VAL A 30 1.98 -25.34 17.80
N ALA A 31 2.95 -24.64 17.20
CA ALA A 31 4.12 -25.28 16.58
C ALA A 31 5.13 -25.80 17.61
N GLY A 32 5.20 -25.20 18.81
CA GLY A 32 6.05 -25.65 19.92
C GLY A 32 5.41 -26.78 20.77
N MET A 33 4.10 -26.75 20.93
CA MET A 33 3.35 -27.75 21.73
C MET A 33 3.16 -29.09 21.01
N SER A 34 3.14 -29.12 19.69
CA SER A 34 3.03 -30.38 18.91
C SER A 34 4.19 -31.35 19.13
N LYS A 35 5.33 -30.90 19.64
CA LYS A 35 6.52 -31.77 19.91
C LYS A 35 6.69 -32.15 21.38
N ALA A 36 6.05 -31.42 22.30
CA ALA A 36 6.12 -31.69 23.73
C ALA A 36 4.91 -32.51 24.24
N GLU A 37 3.75 -32.39 23.60
CA GLU A 37 2.51 -33.08 24.02
C GLU A 37 2.42 -34.53 23.51
N ALA A 38 3.16 -34.85 22.45
CA ALA A 38 3.29 -36.25 21.99
C ALA A 38 4.14 -37.13 22.92
N ALA A 39 4.87 -36.52 23.86
CA ALA A 39 5.71 -37.24 24.82
C ALA A 39 5.05 -37.41 26.21
N ALA A 40 3.95 -36.70 26.51
CA ALA A 40 3.29 -36.71 27.82
C ALA A 40 1.92 -37.41 27.89
N ALA A 41 1.41 -37.90 26.76
CA ALA A 41 0.07 -38.56 26.70
C ALA A 41 0.12 -40.07 26.98
N GLY A 42 1.09 -40.56 27.74
CA GLY A 42 1.26 -41.96 28.11
C GLY A 42 1.13 -42.26 29.60
N ASP A 43 0.30 -41.56 30.35
CA ASP A 43 -0.22 -42.15 31.60
C ASP A 43 -1.31 -41.33 32.28
N ALA A 44 -2.29 -42.07 32.83
CA ALA A 44 -3.23 -41.72 33.90
C ALA A 44 -4.63 -41.16 33.57
N ALA A 45 -5.56 -42.16 33.72
CA ALA A 45 -6.72 -42.12 34.63
C ALA A 45 -8.01 -41.39 34.27
N LYS A 46 -9.01 -42.19 34.39
CA LYS A 46 -10.46 -42.09 34.19
C LYS A 46 -11.20 -40.96 34.94
N PRO A 47 -12.44 -40.68 34.50
CA PRO A 47 -13.27 -39.57 34.92
C PRO A 47 -14.34 -39.93 35.95
N ASP A 48 -14.96 -38.93 36.56
CA ASP A 48 -16.31 -38.98 37.09
C ASP A 48 -17.15 -37.74 36.72
N PRO A 49 -18.50 -37.89 36.69
CA PRO A 49 -19.36 -37.08 35.86
C PRO A 49 -20.26 -36.09 36.65
N GLU A 50 -20.95 -35.26 35.83
CA GLU A 50 -22.14 -34.47 36.10
C GLU A 50 -22.11 -33.23 36.97
N MET A 51 -22.34 -32.08 36.35
CA MET A 51 -23.60 -31.30 36.40
C MET A 51 -23.48 -29.96 35.68
N GLY A 52 -24.40 -29.77 34.69
CA GLY A 52 -25.01 -28.48 34.46
C GLY A 52 -24.25 -27.41 33.69
N VAL A 53 -24.37 -27.34 32.36
CA VAL A 53 -24.54 -26.11 31.56
C VAL A 53 -25.10 -26.50 30.17
N ALA A 54 -26.42 -26.53 30.02
CA ALA A 54 -27.10 -26.82 28.74
C ALA A 54 -27.31 -25.57 27.86
N GLY A 55 -27.08 -24.35 28.38
CA GLY A 55 -27.37 -23.12 27.64
C GLY A 55 -26.19 -22.50 26.86
N GLU A 56 -24.97 -22.90 27.18
CA GLU A 56 -23.77 -22.28 26.56
C GLU A 56 -23.23 -23.08 25.36
N LYS A 57 -23.63 -24.33 25.25
CA LYS A 57 -23.20 -25.20 24.15
C LYS A 57 -23.89 -24.96 22.81
N GLU A 58 -25.10 -24.40 22.81
CA GLU A 58 -25.87 -24.18 21.57
C GLU A 58 -25.40 -22.94 20.80
N VAL A 59 -25.04 -21.85 21.49
CA VAL A 59 -24.53 -20.62 20.85
C VAL A 59 -23.08 -20.79 20.34
N VAL A 60 -22.31 -21.70 20.95
CA VAL A 60 -20.93 -22.01 20.52
C VAL A 60 -20.92 -22.95 19.32
N ALA A 61 -21.93 -23.85 19.22
CA ALA A 61 -22.03 -24.81 18.12
C ALA A 61 -22.44 -24.17 16.79
N GLU A 62 -23.25 -23.11 16.80
CA GLU A 62 -23.69 -22.42 15.57
C GLU A 62 -22.62 -21.50 14.96
N LYS A 63 -21.73 -20.93 15.79
CA LYS A 63 -20.60 -20.11 15.31
C LYS A 63 -19.37 -20.90 14.86
N ALA A 64 -19.27 -22.17 15.23
CA ALA A 64 -18.12 -23.02 14.90
C ALA A 64 -17.98 -23.35 13.40
N PRO A 65 -19.07 -23.67 12.64
CA PRO A 65 -18.94 -23.98 11.21
C PRO A 65 -18.65 -22.72 10.36
N ALA A 66 -19.17 -21.55 10.74
CA ALA A 66 -18.86 -20.30 10.05
C ALA A 66 -17.39 -19.88 10.28
N ARG A 67 -16.87 -20.02 11.51
CA ARG A 67 -15.45 -19.79 11.81
C ARG A 67 -14.52 -20.79 11.11
N ARG A 68 -14.93 -22.06 10.98
CA ARG A 68 -14.16 -23.08 10.24
C ARG A 68 -14.16 -22.80 8.73
N LYS A 69 -15.27 -22.34 8.15
CA LYS A 69 -15.33 -21.97 6.73
C LYS A 69 -14.45 -20.76 6.43
N VAL A 70 -14.50 -19.70 7.26
CA VAL A 70 -13.65 -18.52 7.11
C VAL A 70 -12.16 -18.87 7.29
N ALA A 71 -11.81 -19.71 8.27
CA ALA A 71 -10.44 -20.18 8.46
C ALA A 71 -9.95 -21.09 7.32
N ALA A 72 -10.84 -21.91 6.75
CA ALA A 72 -10.52 -22.78 5.62
C ALA A 72 -10.37 -21.99 4.30
N GLU A 73 -11.14 -20.91 4.11
CA GLU A 73 -10.98 -19.98 2.99
C GLU A 73 -9.69 -19.16 3.10
N GLU A 74 -9.21 -18.85 4.31
CA GLU A 74 -7.92 -18.17 4.52
C GLU A 74 -6.71 -19.09 4.27
N GLU A 75 -6.86 -20.39 4.31
CA GLU A 75 -5.78 -21.38 4.14
C GLU A 75 -5.68 -21.99 2.73
N ASP A 76 -6.65 -21.77 1.83
CA ASP A 76 -6.56 -22.32 0.47
C ASP A 76 -5.55 -21.55 -0.38
N PRO A 77 -4.39 -22.15 -0.75
CA PRO A 77 -3.36 -21.49 -1.54
C PRO A 77 -3.88 -20.98 -2.89
N ARG A 78 -4.89 -21.65 -3.48
CA ARG A 78 -5.46 -21.25 -4.78
C ARG A 78 -6.23 -19.93 -4.68
N LEU A 79 -7.01 -19.75 -3.61
CA LEU A 79 -7.74 -18.50 -3.35
C LEU A 79 -6.79 -17.34 -3.08
N ARG A 80 -5.70 -17.58 -2.34
CA ARG A 80 -4.67 -16.58 -2.08
C ARG A 80 -3.96 -16.13 -3.37
N TRP A 81 -3.59 -17.06 -4.23
CA TRP A 81 -2.99 -16.70 -5.54
C TRP A 81 -3.98 -15.98 -6.46
N ALA A 82 -5.27 -16.34 -6.45
CA ALA A 82 -6.30 -15.61 -7.18
C ALA A 82 -6.47 -14.18 -6.67
N PHE A 83 -6.40 -13.97 -5.35
CA PHE A 83 -6.42 -12.66 -4.73
C PHE A 83 -5.21 -11.80 -5.13
N VAL A 84 -4.00 -12.32 -5.00
CA VAL A 84 -2.76 -11.64 -5.41
C VAL A 84 -2.83 -11.25 -6.89
N ARG A 85 -3.23 -12.18 -7.76
CA ARG A 85 -3.39 -11.90 -9.20
C ARG A 85 -4.42 -10.79 -9.45
N LYS A 86 -5.56 -10.79 -8.74
CA LYS A 86 -6.58 -9.74 -8.85
C LYS A 86 -5.99 -8.36 -8.51
N VAL A 87 -5.26 -8.24 -7.41
CA VAL A 87 -4.62 -6.98 -6.99
C VAL A 87 -3.62 -6.50 -8.03
N TYR A 88 -2.74 -7.36 -8.53
CA TYR A 88 -1.75 -6.97 -9.55
C TYR A 88 -2.38 -6.63 -10.91
N CYS A 89 -3.49 -7.27 -11.30
CA CYS A 89 -4.22 -6.88 -12.51
C CYS A 89 -4.83 -5.47 -12.37
N ILE A 90 -5.44 -5.16 -11.23
CA ILE A 90 -5.98 -3.81 -10.97
C ILE A 90 -4.84 -2.80 -10.94
N LEU A 91 -3.73 -3.10 -10.27
CA LEU A 91 -2.55 -2.25 -10.19
C LEU A 91 -1.96 -1.95 -11.58
N ALA A 92 -1.83 -2.97 -12.43
CA ALA A 92 -1.37 -2.80 -13.80
C ALA A 92 -2.30 -1.87 -14.61
N LEU A 93 -3.61 -2.00 -14.44
CA LEU A 93 -4.59 -1.11 -15.07
C LEU A 93 -4.43 0.32 -14.57
N GLN A 94 -4.25 0.54 -13.27
CA GLN A 94 -4.02 1.87 -12.68
C GLN A 94 -2.76 2.52 -13.27
N PHE A 95 -1.65 1.78 -13.36
CA PHE A 95 -0.42 2.31 -13.98
C PHE A 95 -0.58 2.59 -15.47
N ALA A 96 -1.31 1.75 -16.20
CA ALA A 96 -1.59 2.00 -17.61
C ALA A 96 -2.39 3.29 -17.81
N VAL A 97 -3.43 3.52 -16.98
CA VAL A 97 -4.22 4.76 -16.99
C VAL A 97 -3.35 5.97 -16.64
N THR A 98 -2.54 5.86 -15.59
CA THR A 98 -1.65 6.94 -15.15
C THR A 98 -0.63 7.30 -16.22
N ALA A 99 -0.01 6.31 -16.84
CA ALA A 99 0.93 6.52 -17.93
C ALA A 99 0.27 7.16 -19.16
N ALA A 100 -0.93 6.70 -19.52
CA ALA A 100 -1.69 7.28 -20.65
C ALA A 100 -2.02 8.77 -20.42
N ILE A 101 -2.50 9.12 -19.23
CA ILE A 101 -2.83 10.51 -18.88
C ILE A 101 -1.56 11.37 -18.84
N ALA A 102 -0.45 10.86 -18.31
CA ALA A 102 0.82 11.56 -18.27
C ALA A 102 1.36 11.84 -19.70
N VAL A 103 1.28 10.86 -20.61
CA VAL A 103 1.67 11.02 -22.01
C VAL A 103 0.80 12.06 -22.71
N VAL A 104 -0.52 12.03 -22.50
CA VAL A 104 -1.45 13.02 -23.08
C VAL A 104 -1.13 14.41 -22.55
N ALA A 105 -0.90 14.57 -21.24
CA ALA A 105 -0.58 15.86 -20.66
C ALA A 105 0.77 16.41 -21.17
N TRP A 106 1.73 15.55 -21.43
CA TRP A 106 3.01 15.94 -22.05
C TRP A 106 2.87 16.32 -23.52
N ALA A 107 2.05 15.58 -24.30
CA ALA A 107 1.84 15.82 -25.72
C ALA A 107 1.02 17.10 -26.01
N VAL A 108 0.09 17.45 -25.12
CA VAL A 108 -0.78 18.61 -25.25
C VAL A 108 -0.09 19.86 -24.71
N ARG A 109 0.71 20.51 -25.55
CA ARG A 109 1.53 21.69 -25.23
C ARG A 109 0.85 22.83 -24.41
N PRO A 110 -0.43 23.14 -24.54
CA PRO A 110 -1.13 24.13 -23.70
C PRO A 110 -1.09 23.79 -22.21
N ILE A 111 -1.10 22.51 -21.82
CA ILE A 111 -1.17 22.10 -20.41
C ILE A 111 0.09 22.52 -19.62
N PRO A 112 1.33 22.13 -20.00
CA PRO A 112 2.51 22.57 -19.27
C PRO A 112 2.68 24.10 -19.32
N ARG A 113 2.30 24.77 -20.42
CA ARG A 113 2.38 26.23 -20.54
C ARG A 113 1.42 26.93 -19.57
N PHE A 114 0.20 26.42 -19.38
CA PHE A 114 -0.76 26.96 -18.44
C PHE A 114 -0.23 26.94 -17.00
N PHE A 115 0.38 25.82 -16.59
CA PHE A 115 0.95 25.70 -15.24
C PHE A 115 2.27 26.47 -15.09
N ALA A 116 3.06 26.59 -16.16
CA ALA A 116 4.29 27.39 -16.16
C ALA A 116 4.03 28.91 -16.13
N ALA A 117 2.85 29.36 -16.54
CA ALA A 117 2.50 30.79 -16.55
C ALA A 117 2.40 31.41 -15.15
N GLY A 118 2.28 30.62 -14.07
CA GLY A 118 2.25 31.11 -12.69
C GLY A 118 1.07 32.03 -12.35
N SER A 119 0.00 32.02 -13.17
CA SER A 119 -1.20 32.83 -12.93
C SER A 119 -1.96 32.33 -11.69
N LEU A 120 -2.76 33.22 -11.07
CA LEU A 120 -3.62 32.84 -9.94
C LEU A 120 -4.55 31.68 -10.34
N ALA A 121 -5.07 31.69 -11.56
CA ALA A 121 -5.92 30.61 -12.09
C ALA A 121 -5.18 29.28 -12.15
N SER A 122 -3.92 29.25 -12.62
CA SER A 122 -3.11 28.01 -12.66
C SER A 122 -2.81 27.47 -11.26
N TRP A 123 -2.55 28.35 -10.30
CA TRP A 123 -2.37 27.96 -8.90
C TRP A 123 -3.63 27.38 -8.27
N LEU A 124 -4.81 27.98 -8.51
CA LEU A 124 -6.09 27.48 -8.01
C LEU A 124 -6.44 26.11 -8.62
N VAL A 125 -6.24 25.96 -9.94
CA VAL A 125 -6.46 24.66 -10.61
C VAL A 125 -5.49 23.60 -10.09
N TYR A 126 -4.22 23.93 -9.92
CA TYR A 126 -3.24 23.02 -9.35
C TYR A 126 -3.60 22.59 -7.93
N LEU A 127 -4.03 23.52 -7.07
CA LEU A 127 -4.48 23.24 -5.72
C LEU A 127 -5.73 22.35 -5.72
N ALA A 128 -6.68 22.58 -6.63
CA ALA A 128 -7.87 21.73 -6.77
C ALA A 128 -7.51 20.28 -7.17
N ILE A 129 -6.60 20.11 -8.14
CA ILE A 129 -6.07 18.81 -8.53
C ILE A 129 -5.37 18.11 -7.36
N LEU A 130 -4.58 18.86 -6.59
CA LEU A 130 -3.85 18.36 -5.43
C LEU A 130 -4.77 17.88 -4.30
N LEU A 131 -5.91 18.54 -4.09
CA LEU A 131 -6.88 18.20 -3.03
C LEU A 131 -7.85 17.10 -3.44
N CYS A 132 -8.07 16.89 -4.74
CA CYS A 132 -9.04 15.93 -5.26
C CYS A 132 -8.86 14.49 -4.71
N PRO A 133 -7.66 13.89 -4.66
CA PRO A 133 -7.47 12.54 -4.13
C PRO A 133 -7.84 12.41 -2.65
N PHE A 134 -7.64 13.45 -1.82
CA PHE A 134 -8.04 13.43 -0.41
C PHE A 134 -9.55 13.34 -0.24
N ILE A 135 -10.29 14.10 -1.08
CA ILE A 135 -11.76 14.09 -1.07
C ILE A 135 -12.28 12.69 -1.42
N VAL A 136 -11.63 12.02 -2.39
CA VAL A 136 -12.01 10.66 -2.85
C VAL A 136 -11.56 9.58 -1.86
N LEU A 137 -10.42 9.77 -1.19
CA LEU A 137 -9.87 8.78 -0.25
C LEU A 137 -10.83 8.50 0.92
N TRP A 138 -11.48 9.53 1.46
CA TRP A 138 -12.36 9.38 2.61
C TRP A 138 -13.59 8.48 2.34
N PRO A 139 -14.43 8.73 1.31
CA PRO A 139 -15.52 7.82 0.97
C PRO A 139 -15.01 6.43 0.53
N MET A 140 -13.86 6.34 -0.12
CA MET A 140 -13.26 5.08 -0.53
C MET A 140 -12.91 4.19 0.67
N LEU A 141 -12.35 4.72 1.75
CA LEU A 141 -12.09 3.99 2.99
C LEU A 141 -13.39 3.57 3.68
N LYS A 142 -14.45 4.41 3.61
CA LYS A 142 -15.77 4.12 4.21
C LYS A 142 -16.52 3.03 3.46
N TYR A 143 -16.46 3.01 2.12
CA TYR A 143 -17.20 2.08 1.25
C TYR A 143 -16.32 0.93 0.70
N ARG A 144 -15.14 0.69 1.28
CA ARG A 144 -14.14 -0.29 0.81
C ARG A 144 -14.65 -1.71 0.59
N GLU A 145 -15.67 -2.13 1.35
CA GLU A 145 -16.25 -3.49 1.32
C GLU A 145 -17.51 -3.58 0.44
N LYS A 146 -18.02 -2.45 -0.08
CA LYS A 146 -19.28 -2.40 -0.84
C LYS A 146 -19.03 -2.44 -2.35
N HIS A 147 -19.23 -3.60 -2.96
CA HIS A 147 -19.29 -3.73 -4.42
C HIS A 147 -20.59 -3.17 -5.00
N PRO A 148 -20.56 -2.50 -6.17
CA PRO A 148 -19.43 -2.13 -7.03
C PRO A 148 -18.81 -0.76 -6.70
N VAL A 149 -19.31 -0.06 -5.69
CA VAL A 149 -18.93 1.33 -5.33
C VAL A 149 -17.44 1.45 -5.05
N ASN A 150 -16.84 0.44 -4.42
CA ASN A 150 -15.42 0.43 -4.09
C ASN A 150 -14.51 0.47 -5.35
N LEU A 151 -14.89 -0.21 -6.43
CA LEU A 151 -14.13 -0.19 -7.70
C LEU A 151 -14.29 1.15 -8.43
N LEU A 152 -15.49 1.75 -8.38
CA LEU A 152 -15.72 3.08 -8.97
C LEU A 152 -14.90 4.15 -8.24
N LEU A 153 -14.89 4.11 -6.90
CA LEU A 153 -14.10 5.04 -6.09
C LEU A 153 -12.59 4.82 -6.29
N LEU A 154 -12.15 3.58 -6.44
CA LEU A 154 -10.76 3.26 -6.77
C LEU A 154 -10.36 3.82 -8.14
N GLY A 155 -11.22 3.67 -9.16
CA GLY A 155 -11.02 4.26 -10.48
C GLY A 155 -10.97 5.79 -10.43
N LEU A 156 -11.89 6.43 -9.70
CA LEU A 156 -11.91 7.88 -9.51
C LEU A 156 -10.64 8.37 -8.79
N PHE A 157 -10.21 7.67 -7.74
CA PHE A 157 -8.95 7.96 -7.05
C PHE A 157 -7.76 7.90 -8.00
N THR A 158 -7.69 6.85 -8.83
CA THR A 158 -6.63 6.68 -9.83
C THR A 158 -6.62 7.83 -10.83
N LEU A 159 -7.79 8.30 -11.30
CA LEU A 159 -7.88 9.45 -12.20
C LEU A 159 -7.37 10.74 -11.54
N CYS A 160 -7.77 11.01 -10.29
CA CYS A 160 -7.31 12.18 -9.56
C CYS A 160 -5.79 12.17 -9.36
N GLU A 161 -5.22 11.04 -8.94
CA GLU A 161 -3.77 10.90 -8.79
C GLU A 161 -3.04 11.00 -10.13
N SER A 162 -3.59 10.40 -11.18
CA SER A 162 -3.00 10.47 -12.52
C SER A 162 -2.90 11.91 -13.03
N LEU A 163 -3.89 12.76 -12.74
CA LEU A 163 -3.84 14.19 -13.07
C LEU A 163 -2.72 14.91 -12.30
N THR A 164 -2.56 14.63 -11.02
CA THR A 164 -1.47 15.19 -10.20
C THR A 164 -0.11 14.83 -10.78
N ILE A 165 0.10 13.55 -11.10
CA ILE A 165 1.35 13.04 -11.68
C ILE A 165 1.58 13.64 -13.07
N ALA A 166 0.54 13.73 -13.89
CA ALA A 166 0.61 14.28 -15.24
C ALA A 166 1.05 15.76 -15.23
N VAL A 167 0.45 16.58 -14.36
CA VAL A 167 0.86 17.99 -14.21
C VAL A 167 2.29 18.07 -13.71
N CYS A 168 2.66 17.29 -12.70
CA CYS A 168 3.99 17.29 -12.13
C CYS A 168 5.05 16.86 -13.14
N SER A 169 4.83 15.73 -13.84
CA SER A 169 5.77 15.19 -14.83
C SER A 169 5.89 16.07 -16.08
N SER A 170 4.82 16.82 -16.45
CA SER A 170 4.82 17.70 -17.61
C SER A 170 5.81 18.88 -17.49
N THR A 171 6.26 19.20 -16.28
CA THR A 171 7.27 20.26 -16.03
C THR A 171 8.71 19.79 -16.27
N PHE A 172 8.92 18.49 -16.45
CA PHE A 172 10.23 17.88 -16.70
C PHE A 172 10.45 17.55 -18.18
N LEU A 173 11.71 17.39 -18.55
CA LEU A 173 12.07 16.89 -19.87
C LEU A 173 11.58 15.46 -20.04
N GLY A 174 10.96 15.12 -21.17
CA GLY A 174 10.41 13.79 -21.42
C GLY A 174 11.44 12.65 -21.27
N LYS A 175 12.71 12.88 -21.59
CA LYS A 175 13.80 11.91 -21.37
C LYS A 175 13.98 11.56 -19.89
N VAL A 176 13.89 12.58 -19.02
CA VAL A 176 14.03 12.44 -17.56
C VAL A 176 12.85 11.65 -16.99
N VAL A 177 11.64 11.98 -17.42
CA VAL A 177 10.41 11.27 -17.01
C VAL A 177 10.49 9.80 -17.45
N LEU A 178 10.91 9.53 -18.67
CA LEU A 178 11.07 8.16 -19.19
C LEU A 178 12.14 7.38 -18.40
N GLN A 179 13.27 8.01 -18.10
CA GLN A 179 14.33 7.40 -17.29
C GLN A 179 13.84 7.05 -15.89
N ALA A 180 13.14 7.97 -15.21
CA ALA A 180 12.53 7.73 -13.89
C ALA A 180 11.51 6.59 -13.95
N ALA A 181 10.66 6.54 -14.99
CA ALA A 181 9.68 5.48 -15.17
C ALA A 181 10.33 4.11 -15.36
N ILE A 182 11.39 4.01 -16.17
CA ILE A 182 12.13 2.75 -16.38
C ILE A 182 12.79 2.29 -15.07
N LEU A 183 13.48 3.20 -14.35
CA LEU A 183 14.11 2.86 -13.07
C LEU A 183 13.09 2.39 -12.04
N THR A 184 11.94 3.07 -11.95
CA THR A 184 10.84 2.67 -11.06
C THR A 184 10.31 1.29 -11.45
N ALA A 185 10.06 1.03 -12.72
CA ALA A 185 9.57 -0.27 -13.19
C ALA A 185 10.55 -1.41 -12.85
N VAL A 186 11.84 -1.21 -13.12
CA VAL A 186 12.89 -2.20 -12.78
C VAL A 186 12.93 -2.43 -11.27
N ALA A 187 12.94 -1.37 -10.46
CA ALA A 187 12.95 -1.48 -9.01
C ALA A 187 11.74 -2.25 -8.49
N VAL A 188 10.52 -1.90 -8.94
CA VAL A 188 9.27 -2.57 -8.53
C VAL A 188 9.30 -4.06 -8.89
N ILE A 189 9.70 -4.42 -10.10
CA ILE A 189 9.80 -5.82 -10.55
C ILE A 189 10.80 -6.58 -9.67
N CYS A 190 12.01 -6.05 -9.47
CA CYS A 190 13.03 -6.69 -8.65
C CYS A 190 12.59 -6.86 -7.19
N LEU A 191 12.02 -5.80 -6.58
CA LEU A 191 11.55 -5.84 -5.20
C LEU A 191 10.37 -6.80 -5.02
N THR A 192 9.46 -6.85 -5.98
CA THR A 192 8.34 -7.79 -5.99
C THR A 192 8.84 -9.23 -6.04
N ILE A 193 9.71 -9.57 -6.99
CA ILE A 193 10.30 -10.91 -7.12
C ILE A 193 11.05 -11.29 -5.84
N PHE A 194 11.86 -10.37 -5.29
CA PHE A 194 12.57 -10.58 -4.04
C PHE A 194 11.60 -10.89 -2.88
N THR A 195 10.51 -10.13 -2.77
CA THR A 195 9.53 -10.31 -1.68
C THR A 195 8.80 -11.64 -1.81
N PHE A 196 8.42 -12.06 -3.02
CA PHE A 196 7.83 -13.38 -3.25
C PHE A 196 8.79 -14.51 -2.86
N TRP A 197 10.06 -14.40 -3.25
CA TRP A 197 11.09 -15.37 -2.88
C TRP A 197 11.30 -15.42 -1.37
N ALA A 198 11.41 -14.29 -0.70
CA ALA A 198 11.59 -14.18 0.74
C ALA A 198 10.36 -14.70 1.51
N ALA A 199 9.14 -14.38 1.04
CA ALA A 199 7.90 -14.88 1.64
C ALA A 199 7.78 -16.41 1.52
N HIS A 200 8.21 -16.98 0.38
CA HIS A 200 8.25 -18.44 0.19
C HIS A 200 9.27 -19.11 1.13
N ARG A 201 10.37 -18.43 1.47
CA ARG A 201 11.36 -18.87 2.46
C ARG A 201 10.91 -18.69 3.92
N GLY A 202 9.71 -18.18 4.16
CA GLY A 202 9.16 -17.98 5.50
C GLY A 202 9.54 -16.65 6.17
N HIS A 203 10.31 -15.77 5.50
CA HIS A 203 10.65 -14.46 6.05
C HIS A 203 9.39 -13.59 6.18
N ASP A 204 9.28 -12.87 7.29
CA ASP A 204 8.18 -11.94 7.55
C ASP A 204 8.74 -10.55 7.87
N PHE A 205 8.32 -9.56 7.06
CA PHE A 205 8.79 -8.17 7.17
C PHE A 205 7.89 -7.30 8.06
N THR A 206 6.96 -7.88 8.81
CA THR A 206 6.01 -7.13 9.65
C THR A 206 6.68 -6.28 10.71
N PHE A 207 7.84 -6.70 11.21
CA PHE A 207 8.62 -5.95 12.19
C PHE A 207 9.11 -4.58 11.68
N MET A 208 9.16 -4.39 10.35
CA MET A 208 9.60 -3.13 9.75
C MET A 208 8.57 -2.00 9.89
N TYR A 209 7.30 -2.32 10.17
CA TYR A 209 6.21 -1.34 10.18
C TYR A 209 6.48 -0.09 11.04
N PRO A 210 6.86 -0.20 12.34
CA PRO A 210 7.10 0.99 13.17
C PRO A 210 8.25 1.83 12.64
N PHE A 211 9.29 1.21 12.09
CA PHE A 211 10.40 1.91 11.47
C PHE A 211 9.98 2.65 10.20
N LEU A 212 9.20 2.01 9.34
CA LEU A 212 8.69 2.63 8.10
C LEU A 212 7.75 3.81 8.41
N ALA A 213 6.86 3.65 9.41
CA ALA A 213 5.95 4.72 9.83
C ALA A 213 6.72 5.92 10.40
N ALA A 214 7.71 5.70 11.25
CA ALA A 214 8.57 6.76 11.78
C ALA A 214 9.36 7.45 10.66
N SER A 215 9.96 6.69 9.75
CA SER A 215 10.72 7.22 8.61
C SER A 215 9.84 8.05 7.66
N LEU A 216 8.57 7.66 7.47
CA LEU A 216 7.60 8.43 6.68
C LEU A 216 7.33 9.80 7.30
N LEU A 217 7.16 9.87 8.63
CA LEU A 217 6.97 11.13 9.35
C LEU A 217 8.22 12.01 9.28
N VAL A 218 9.42 11.43 9.41
CA VAL A 218 10.69 12.17 9.26
C VAL A 218 10.84 12.72 7.85
N LEU A 219 10.50 11.93 6.83
CA LEU A 219 10.56 12.38 5.43
C LEU A 219 9.55 13.50 5.15
N LEU A 220 8.35 13.44 5.73
CA LEU A 220 7.36 14.50 5.67
C LEU A 220 7.85 15.78 6.34
N ALA A 221 8.41 15.67 7.55
CA ALA A 221 9.02 16.81 8.27
C ALA A 221 10.15 17.43 7.45
N TYR A 222 11.02 16.61 6.82
CA TYR A 222 12.06 17.08 5.92
C TYR A 222 11.51 17.90 4.76
N LEU A 223 10.43 17.45 4.10
CA LEU A 223 9.79 18.20 3.02
C LEU A 223 9.20 19.53 3.49
N ILE A 224 8.57 19.56 4.66
CA ILE A 224 8.02 20.79 5.24
C ILE A 224 9.15 21.79 5.52
N ILE A 225 10.26 21.33 6.11
CA ILE A 225 11.45 22.15 6.33
C ILE A 225 12.01 22.67 5.00
N GLN A 226 12.05 21.83 3.97
CA GLN A 226 12.56 22.20 2.65
C GLN A 226 11.67 23.23 1.93
N ILE A 227 10.37 23.31 2.26
CA ILE A 227 9.47 24.36 1.77
C ILE A 227 9.77 25.69 2.48
N CYS A 228 10.00 25.66 3.80
CA CYS A 228 10.30 26.85 4.60
C CYS A 228 11.73 27.37 4.38
N PHE A 229 12.69 26.45 4.23
CA PHE A 229 14.12 26.73 4.10
C PHE A 229 14.71 25.94 2.92
N PRO A 230 14.52 26.40 1.67
CA PRO A 230 14.92 25.63 0.50
C PRO A 230 16.46 25.53 0.38
N LEU A 231 16.98 24.30 0.50
CA LEU A 231 18.39 23.98 0.26
C LEU A 231 18.73 23.86 -1.25
N GLY A 232 17.80 24.21 -2.12
CA GLY A 232 17.98 24.13 -3.56
C GLY A 232 18.08 22.70 -4.09
N ARG A 233 18.94 22.48 -5.11
CA ARG A 233 19.10 21.17 -5.76
C ARG A 233 19.58 20.09 -4.81
N ALA A 234 20.54 20.41 -3.94
CA ALA A 234 21.08 19.44 -2.97
C ALA A 234 19.98 18.88 -2.05
N GLY A 235 19.09 19.74 -1.54
CA GLY A 235 17.97 19.32 -0.72
C GLY A 235 17.02 18.37 -1.45
N MET A 236 16.71 18.64 -2.72
CA MET A 236 15.85 17.76 -3.53
C MET A 236 16.51 16.41 -3.84
N THR A 237 17.82 16.39 -4.07
CA THR A 237 18.58 15.15 -4.27
C THR A 237 18.58 14.29 -2.99
N ILE A 238 18.82 14.89 -1.82
CA ILE A 238 18.78 14.22 -0.52
C ILE A 238 17.38 13.62 -0.28
N TYR A 239 16.31 14.41 -0.52
CA TYR A 239 14.95 13.93 -0.44
C TYR A 239 14.73 12.72 -1.35
N GLY A 240 15.12 12.81 -2.62
CA GLY A 240 14.98 11.72 -3.60
C GLY A 240 15.68 10.45 -3.14
N CYS A 241 16.91 10.53 -2.61
CA CYS A 241 17.65 9.38 -2.07
C CYS A 241 16.89 8.72 -0.90
N LEU A 242 16.50 9.51 0.09
CA LEU A 242 15.81 9.02 1.28
C LEU A 242 14.44 8.42 0.93
N ALA A 243 13.69 9.11 0.08
CA ALA A 243 12.39 8.66 -0.39
C ALA A 243 12.49 7.35 -1.21
N THR A 244 13.50 7.22 -2.08
CA THR A 244 13.73 5.99 -2.85
C THR A 244 13.94 4.79 -1.94
N VAL A 245 14.80 4.90 -0.93
CA VAL A 245 15.05 3.82 0.02
C VAL A 245 13.78 3.49 0.82
N LEU A 246 13.09 4.51 1.32
CA LEU A 246 11.88 4.35 2.12
C LEU A 246 10.76 3.66 1.33
N PHE A 247 10.45 4.14 0.12
CA PHE A 247 9.35 3.56 -0.67
C PHE A 247 9.71 2.20 -1.27
N SER A 248 10.99 1.92 -1.54
CA SER A 248 11.43 0.56 -1.84
C SER A 248 11.15 -0.40 -0.68
N ALA A 249 11.40 0.02 0.55
CA ALA A 249 11.09 -0.76 1.75
C ALA A 249 9.57 -0.91 1.97
N PHE A 250 8.76 0.12 1.68
CA PHE A 250 7.30 0.02 1.71
C PHE A 250 6.77 -0.98 0.67
N ILE A 251 7.30 -1.00 -0.56
CA ILE A 251 6.90 -1.98 -1.58
C ILE A 251 7.14 -3.41 -1.09
N VAL A 252 8.29 -3.68 -0.46
CA VAL A 252 8.59 -5.01 0.12
C VAL A 252 7.60 -5.32 1.25
N PHE A 253 7.35 -4.37 2.14
CA PHE A 253 6.45 -4.54 3.26
C PHE A 253 5.00 -4.80 2.80
N ASP A 254 4.45 -3.95 1.91
CA ASP A 254 3.06 -4.06 1.43
C ASP A 254 2.86 -5.32 0.56
N THR A 255 3.84 -5.68 -0.26
CA THR A 255 3.83 -6.96 -0.99
C THR A 255 3.84 -8.16 -0.03
N ASN A 256 4.62 -8.12 1.05
CA ASN A 256 4.59 -9.17 2.07
C ASN A 256 3.23 -9.23 2.79
N GLN A 257 2.61 -8.09 3.11
CA GLN A 257 1.27 -8.01 3.68
C GLN A 257 0.22 -8.58 2.72
N LEU A 258 0.32 -8.28 1.43
CA LEU A 258 -0.55 -8.81 0.38
C LEU A 258 -0.47 -10.34 0.32
N ILE A 259 0.75 -10.91 0.40
CA ILE A 259 0.95 -12.36 0.30
C ILE A 259 0.48 -13.09 1.56
N LYS A 260 0.68 -12.49 2.76
CA LYS A 260 0.51 -13.22 4.03
C LYS A 260 -0.71 -12.84 4.87
N ARG A 261 -1.22 -11.61 4.75
CA ARG A 261 -2.13 -11.04 5.76
C ARG A 261 -3.43 -10.46 5.26
N HIS A 262 -3.48 -9.89 4.05
CA HIS A 262 -4.71 -9.32 3.52
C HIS A 262 -5.74 -10.40 3.22
N THR A 263 -6.99 -10.12 3.60
CA THR A 263 -8.15 -10.94 3.25
C THR A 263 -8.70 -10.54 1.88
N TYR A 264 -9.48 -11.43 1.26
CA TYR A 264 -10.04 -11.23 -0.08
C TYR A 264 -10.83 -9.91 -0.23
N ASN A 265 -11.46 -9.44 0.85
CA ASN A 265 -12.24 -8.20 0.86
C ASN A 265 -11.39 -6.93 1.00
N GLU A 266 -10.10 -7.05 1.35
CA GLU A 266 -9.19 -5.92 1.56
C GLU A 266 -8.40 -5.53 0.30
N TYR A 267 -8.76 -6.06 -0.88
CA TYR A 267 -8.03 -5.82 -2.13
C TYR A 267 -7.92 -4.33 -2.52
N VAL A 268 -8.92 -3.51 -2.19
CA VAL A 268 -8.90 -2.07 -2.47
C VAL A 268 -7.75 -1.40 -1.73
N ILE A 269 -7.61 -1.68 -0.43
CA ILE A 269 -6.57 -1.10 0.42
C ILE A 269 -5.18 -1.57 -0.02
N ALA A 270 -5.03 -2.88 -0.25
CA ALA A 270 -3.78 -3.45 -0.73
C ALA A 270 -3.35 -2.82 -2.08
N THR A 271 -4.31 -2.61 -2.98
CA THR A 271 -4.04 -2.00 -4.28
C THR A 271 -3.62 -0.54 -4.14
N ILE A 272 -4.32 0.26 -3.32
CA ILE A 272 -4.01 1.68 -3.12
C ILE A 272 -2.64 1.85 -2.46
N SER A 273 -2.35 1.06 -1.43
CA SER A 273 -1.06 1.12 -0.74
C SER A 273 0.09 0.90 -1.71
N LEU A 274 0.06 -0.21 -2.48
CA LEU A 274 1.07 -0.51 -3.48
C LEU A 274 1.13 0.54 -4.60
N TYR A 275 -0.03 1.03 -5.06
CA TYR A 275 -0.08 2.09 -6.06
C TYR A 275 0.63 3.35 -5.59
N LEU A 276 0.31 3.82 -4.37
CA LEU A 276 0.94 5.02 -3.80
C LEU A 276 2.44 4.82 -3.55
N ASP A 277 2.88 3.64 -3.13
CA ASP A 277 4.31 3.37 -2.92
C ASP A 277 5.10 3.47 -4.24
N VAL A 278 4.56 2.89 -5.32
CA VAL A 278 5.20 2.96 -6.64
C VAL A 278 5.20 4.39 -7.20
N ILE A 279 4.10 5.12 -7.02
CA ILE A 279 4.03 6.53 -7.46
C ILE A 279 5.00 7.41 -6.66
N ASN A 280 5.09 7.22 -5.34
CA ASN A 280 6.06 7.93 -4.51
C ASN A 280 7.49 7.58 -4.91
N LEU A 281 7.77 6.31 -5.25
CA LEU A 281 9.07 5.88 -5.75
C LEU A 281 9.40 6.57 -7.08
N PHE A 282 8.44 6.64 -8.01
CA PHE A 282 8.59 7.37 -9.27
C PHE A 282 8.90 8.86 -9.05
N MET A 283 8.16 9.52 -8.14
CA MET A 283 8.39 10.92 -7.82
C MET A 283 9.74 11.16 -7.12
N ALA A 284 10.18 10.21 -6.30
CA ALA A 284 11.52 10.22 -5.71
C ALA A 284 12.61 10.14 -6.79
N GLN A 285 12.47 9.22 -7.76
CA GLN A 285 13.37 9.08 -8.92
C GLN A 285 13.42 10.37 -9.77
N LEU A 286 12.26 11.00 -9.96
CA LEU A 286 12.16 12.25 -10.71
C LEU A 286 12.88 13.40 -9.98
N SER A 287 12.90 13.39 -8.65
CA SER A 287 13.56 14.39 -7.81
C SER A 287 15.10 14.40 -7.92
N PHE A 288 15.71 13.27 -8.35
CA PHE A 288 17.16 13.24 -8.63
C PHE A 288 17.55 14.06 -9.84
N SER A 289 16.62 14.34 -10.73
CA SER A 289 16.91 14.92 -12.03
C SER A 289 16.74 16.44 -12.06
N ILE A 290 16.49 17.05 -10.88
CA ILE A 290 16.44 18.50 -10.67
C ILE A 290 17.83 19.03 -10.38
#